data_0af002476b90b1c36c9335c9f75a3a89
#
_entry.id   0af002476b90b1c36c9335c9f75a3a89
#
_cell.length_a   1.000
_cell.length_b   1.000
_cell.length_c   1.000
_cell.angle_alpha   90.00
_cell.angle_beta   90.00
_cell.angle_gamma   90.00
#
_symmetry.space_group_name_H-M   'P 1'
#
loop_
_entity.id
_entity.type
_entity.pdbx_description
1 polymer ?
#
loop_
_entity_poly.entity_id
_entity_poly.type
_entity_poly.pdbx_seq_one_letter_code
_entity_poly.pdbx_strand_id
1 'polypeptide(L)'
;MKKRLLCFITLLTATISAITLTNNVKAATKWNTSKSVTKEENGIKYSAYLTEDGKESWIYQIKLSKKITKLTLPKEINQAKLTRVGFGEELYGEGHDSYINIFGDTIEPWHGCYGTLSYNDKNKRTIQEIVFPNTVNQIEAASFTGMTKLRELKMPEQITKVPSYAFAKCTVLSKVTFSKNMQSIASSAFLHSNQVKTFSCPKANKTFAVKKGMLMTKSGKTLVLVPNKMKKVTIPTSVKTIKAKTFNGSQATSIVIPKSVKKIEAKALSSKKVTKVSLSSKNKIYKMANNCIYRKSDGLLVGVIAKTKKVSIPSKVKVIDDTVSVMGKIGTKNQVHIPKSVNKVVEHWMFYGDATVYFHGMKPPVIVRDRKSVV
;
A
#
# COMPACT_ATOMS: atom_id res chain seq x y z
N MET A 1 -23.50 -54.18 32.00
CA MET A 1 -22.09 -54.49 32.28
C MET A 1 -21.21 -53.40 31.66
N LYS A 2 -20.60 -52.59 32.50
CA LYS A 2 -19.75 -51.46 32.12
C LYS A 2 -18.32 -51.99 31.91
N LYS A 3 -17.76 -51.81 30.71
CA LYS A 3 -16.32 -52.02 30.51
C LYS A 3 -15.64 -50.63 30.47
N ARG A 4 -14.84 -50.34 31.49
CA ARG A 4 -13.91 -49.21 31.54
C ARG A 4 -12.68 -49.53 30.70
N LEU A 5 -12.34 -48.67 29.76
CA LEU A 5 -11.09 -48.73 29.03
C LEU A 5 -10.07 -47.85 29.75
N LEU A 6 -9.05 -48.49 30.36
CA LEU A 6 -7.93 -47.78 30.99
C LEU A 6 -6.93 -47.40 29.88
N CYS A 7 -6.68 -46.14 29.71
CA CYS A 7 -5.65 -45.64 28.80
C CYS A 7 -4.36 -45.45 29.61
N PHE A 8 -3.32 -46.24 29.32
CA PHE A 8 -1.98 -46.09 29.88
C PHE A 8 -1.32 -44.86 29.27
N ILE A 9 -1.01 -43.87 30.11
CA ILE A 9 -0.13 -42.75 29.74
C ILE A 9 1.29 -43.18 30.11
N THR A 10 2.09 -43.57 29.11
CA THR A 10 3.52 -43.70 29.23
C THR A 10 4.16 -42.31 29.25
N LEU A 11 4.70 -41.93 30.39
CA LEU A 11 5.52 -40.72 30.57
C LEU A 11 6.85 -40.92 29.84
N LEU A 12 7.00 -40.29 28.67
CA LEU A 12 8.29 -40.16 28.01
C LEU A 12 8.95 -38.87 28.51
N THR A 13 9.88 -39.00 29.44
CA THR A 13 10.76 -37.89 29.87
C THR A 13 11.75 -37.57 28.76
N ALA A 14 11.36 -36.70 27.84
CA ALA A 14 12.30 -36.05 26.94
C ALA A 14 12.94 -34.87 27.69
N THR A 15 14.22 -34.98 28.00
CA THR A 15 15.08 -33.88 28.43
C THR A 15 15.12 -32.83 27.30
N ILE A 16 14.27 -31.84 27.40
CA ILE A 16 14.33 -30.68 26.53
C ILE A 16 15.49 -29.85 27.08
N SER A 17 16.64 -29.90 26.38
CA SER A 17 17.68 -28.87 26.52
C SER A 17 17.04 -27.54 26.21
N ALA A 18 16.85 -26.73 27.23
CA ALA A 18 16.41 -25.35 27.07
C ALA A 18 17.49 -24.58 26.31
N ILE A 19 17.38 -24.54 24.99
CA ILE A 19 18.03 -23.50 24.19
C ILE A 19 17.27 -22.23 24.55
N THR A 20 17.83 -21.46 25.47
CA THR A 20 17.45 -20.06 25.72
C THR A 20 17.73 -19.28 24.45
N LEU A 21 16.78 -19.31 23.51
CA LEU A 21 16.66 -18.22 22.54
C LEU A 21 16.34 -16.96 23.35
N THR A 22 17.35 -16.21 23.72
CA THR A 22 17.20 -14.83 24.12
C THR A 22 16.69 -14.07 22.91
N ASN A 23 15.39 -14.17 22.66
CA ASN A 23 14.69 -13.19 21.86
C ASN A 23 14.84 -11.88 22.64
N ASN A 24 15.80 -11.06 22.23
CA ASN A 24 15.81 -9.63 22.53
C ASN A 24 14.58 -9.01 21.83
N VAL A 25 13.39 -9.28 22.35
CA VAL A 25 12.23 -8.45 22.11
C VAL A 25 12.57 -7.13 22.78
N LYS A 26 13.07 -6.20 21.97
CA LYS A 26 13.27 -4.82 22.42
C LYS A 26 11.94 -4.39 23.01
N ALA A 27 11.89 -4.12 24.31
CA ALA A 27 10.68 -3.62 24.96
C ALA A 27 10.14 -2.48 24.12
N ALA A 28 8.83 -2.46 23.89
CA ALA A 28 8.22 -1.41 23.10
C ALA A 28 8.61 -0.06 23.68
N THR A 29 9.17 0.82 22.86
CA THR A 29 9.58 2.16 23.29
C THR A 29 8.34 2.89 23.80
N LYS A 30 8.36 3.27 25.08
CA LYS A 30 7.27 4.02 25.71
C LYS A 30 7.42 5.50 25.46
N TRP A 31 6.45 6.10 24.81
CA TRP A 31 6.39 7.53 24.51
C TRP A 31 5.56 8.28 25.55
N ASN A 32 6.11 9.38 26.07
CA ASN A 32 5.36 10.27 26.96
C ASN A 32 4.55 11.26 26.13
N THR A 33 3.35 10.86 25.70
CA THR A 33 2.48 11.70 24.86
C THR A 33 1.69 12.74 25.64
N SER A 34 1.75 12.74 26.98
CA SER A 34 1.11 13.74 27.82
C SER A 34 1.89 15.06 27.89
N LYS A 35 3.21 15.03 27.55
CA LYS A 35 4.09 16.20 27.61
C LYS A 35 4.83 16.41 26.30
N SER A 36 4.43 17.44 25.55
CA SER A 36 5.16 17.84 24.35
C SER A 36 6.28 18.83 24.65
N VAL A 37 7.35 18.72 23.87
CA VAL A 37 8.47 19.65 23.86
C VAL A 37 8.58 20.33 22.51
N THR A 38 9.20 21.50 22.45
CA THR A 38 9.38 22.22 21.18
C THR A 38 10.84 22.61 20.98
N LYS A 39 11.29 22.57 19.73
CA LYS A 39 12.55 23.17 19.29
C LYS A 39 12.24 24.12 18.14
N GLU A 40 12.83 25.31 18.18
CA GLU A 40 12.73 26.27 17.09
C GLU A 40 14.12 26.56 16.53
N GLU A 41 14.27 26.43 15.22
CA GLU A 41 15.53 26.59 14.52
C GLU A 41 15.30 27.03 13.08
N ASN A 42 15.98 28.10 12.64
CA ASN A 42 15.92 28.61 11.25
C ASN A 42 14.50 28.93 10.73
N GLY A 43 13.59 29.35 11.62
CA GLY A 43 12.19 29.62 11.29
C GLY A 43 11.35 28.33 11.13
N ILE A 44 11.78 27.23 11.69
CA ILE A 44 11.08 25.97 11.75
C ILE A 44 10.84 25.63 13.22
N LYS A 45 9.57 25.46 13.57
CA LYS A 45 9.17 24.98 14.90
C LYS A 45 8.82 23.50 14.83
N TYR A 46 9.52 22.69 15.58
CA TYR A 46 9.29 21.26 15.74
C TYR A 46 8.55 21.03 17.06
N SER A 47 7.44 20.30 17.02
CA SER A 47 6.77 19.79 18.22
C SER A 47 7.02 18.29 18.31
N ALA A 48 7.47 17.84 19.46
CA ALA A 48 7.90 16.46 19.66
C ALA A 48 7.47 15.90 21.03
N TYR A 49 7.35 14.59 21.08
CA TYR A 49 7.30 13.82 22.31
C TYR A 49 8.66 13.19 22.57
N LEU A 50 8.99 12.98 23.84
CA LEU A 50 10.16 12.23 24.26
C LEU A 50 9.74 10.85 24.78
N THR A 51 10.67 9.91 24.76
CA THR A 51 10.50 8.66 25.50
C THR A 51 10.50 8.93 27.00
N GLU A 52 9.95 8.01 27.81
CA GLU A 52 9.94 8.14 29.28
C GLU A 52 11.35 8.30 29.86
N ASP A 53 12.36 7.67 29.25
CA ASP A 53 13.78 7.79 29.64
C ASP A 53 14.49 9.00 29.02
N GLY A 54 13.82 9.81 28.23
CA GLY A 54 14.33 11.02 27.62
C GLY A 54 15.40 10.81 26.52
N LYS A 55 15.64 9.59 26.06
CA LYS A 55 16.72 9.30 25.10
C LYS A 55 16.34 9.45 23.64
N GLU A 56 15.07 9.24 23.32
CA GLU A 56 14.56 9.32 21.94
C GLU A 56 13.48 10.40 21.81
N SER A 57 13.37 11.01 20.64
CA SER A 57 12.36 12.00 20.31
C SER A 57 11.56 11.61 19.07
N TRP A 58 10.29 12.02 19.07
CA TRP A 58 9.32 11.80 18.02
C TRP A 58 8.71 13.13 17.61
N ILE A 59 9.11 13.66 16.41
CA ILE A 59 8.48 14.85 15.84
C ILE A 59 7.12 14.47 15.29
N TYR A 60 6.05 14.99 15.87
CA TYR A 60 4.68 14.79 15.40
C TYR A 60 4.14 15.99 14.61
N GLN A 61 4.73 17.20 14.78
CA GLN A 61 4.29 18.40 14.05
C GLN A 61 5.47 19.32 13.70
N ILE A 62 5.38 19.92 12.51
CA ILE A 62 6.30 20.97 12.02
C ILE A 62 5.47 22.19 11.59
N LYS A 63 5.88 23.37 12.06
CA LYS A 63 5.36 24.66 11.59
C LYS A 63 6.48 25.47 10.95
N LEU A 64 6.20 26.09 9.80
CA LEU A 64 7.16 26.89 9.04
C LEU A 64 6.75 28.36 9.11
N SER A 65 7.58 29.21 9.72
CA SER A 65 7.35 30.67 9.75
C SER A 65 7.66 31.34 8.41
N LYS A 66 8.47 30.69 7.55
CA LYS A 66 8.87 31.18 6.23
C LYS A 66 8.93 30.09 5.19
N LYS A 67 9.00 30.47 3.91
CA LYS A 67 9.22 29.53 2.80
C LYS A 67 10.64 28.97 2.85
N ILE A 68 10.76 27.66 2.73
CA ILE A 68 12.04 26.97 2.64
C ILE A 68 12.01 25.98 1.46
N THR A 69 13.15 25.76 0.83
CA THR A 69 13.29 24.78 -0.26
C THR A 69 13.87 23.46 0.22
N LYS A 70 14.56 23.46 1.35
CA LYS A 70 15.19 22.30 1.98
C LYS A 70 14.74 22.21 3.43
N LEU A 71 14.14 21.07 3.78
CA LEU A 71 13.79 20.72 5.16
C LEU A 71 14.85 19.76 5.69
N THR A 72 15.70 20.23 6.58
CA THR A 72 16.65 19.37 7.30
C THR A 72 16.11 19.10 8.69
N LEU A 73 15.75 17.84 8.97
CA LEU A 73 15.29 17.46 10.30
C LEU A 73 16.46 17.44 11.29
N PRO A 74 16.26 17.88 12.53
CA PRO A 74 17.32 17.91 13.54
C PRO A 74 17.75 16.51 13.92
N LYS A 75 18.98 16.35 14.37
CA LYS A 75 19.48 15.07 14.88
C LYS A 75 18.85 14.71 16.23
N GLU A 76 18.48 15.73 17.00
CA GLU A 76 17.94 15.61 18.35
C GLU A 76 16.98 16.77 18.69
N ILE A 77 16.07 16.52 19.62
CA ILE A 77 15.21 17.51 20.28
C ILE A 77 15.47 17.40 21.78
N ASN A 78 15.89 18.50 22.42
CA ASN A 78 16.21 18.54 23.84
C ASN A 78 17.14 17.38 24.28
N GLN A 79 18.25 17.19 23.53
CA GLN A 79 19.26 16.13 23.72
C GLN A 79 18.73 14.70 23.44
N ALA A 80 17.45 14.54 23.20
CA ALA A 80 16.85 13.25 22.82
C ALA A 80 17.00 13.02 21.32
N LYS A 81 17.58 11.88 20.94
CA LYS A 81 17.86 11.48 19.56
C LYS A 81 16.57 11.35 18.75
N LEU A 82 16.48 12.01 17.59
CA LEU A 82 15.31 11.89 16.70
C LEU A 82 15.27 10.51 16.06
N THR A 83 14.23 9.74 16.39
CA THR A 83 14.04 8.38 15.84
C THR A 83 12.73 8.22 15.10
N ARG A 84 11.69 9.03 15.40
CA ARG A 84 10.35 8.89 14.84
C ARG A 84 9.83 10.22 14.28
N VAL A 85 9.12 10.15 13.12
CA VAL A 85 8.61 11.34 12.42
C VAL A 85 7.20 11.06 11.90
N GLY A 86 6.28 11.99 12.15
CA GLY A 86 4.90 11.98 11.69
C GLY A 86 3.88 11.86 12.82
N PHE A 87 2.61 11.95 12.47
CA PHE A 87 1.50 11.85 13.42
C PHE A 87 1.09 10.39 13.53
N GLY A 88 1.42 9.71 14.65
CA GLY A 88 1.18 8.30 14.86
C GLY A 88 -0.26 7.97 15.23
N GLU A 89 -0.64 6.71 15.05
CA GLU A 89 -1.98 6.21 15.38
C GLU A 89 -2.32 6.42 16.86
N GLU A 90 -1.34 6.41 17.75
CA GLU A 90 -1.51 6.65 19.19
C GLU A 90 -2.04 8.06 19.53
N LEU A 91 -1.95 8.99 18.57
CA LEU A 91 -2.44 10.36 18.72
C LEU A 91 -3.85 10.55 18.14
N TYR A 92 -4.38 9.53 17.46
CA TYR A 92 -5.78 9.45 17.08
C TYR A 92 -6.51 8.65 18.16
N GLY A 93 -7.60 9.11 18.70
CA GLY A 93 -8.48 8.25 19.49
C GLY A 93 -9.03 7.07 18.66
N GLU A 94 -9.55 6.04 19.29
CA GLU A 94 -10.19 4.92 18.59
C GLU A 94 -11.29 5.43 17.64
N GLY A 95 -11.33 4.92 16.41
CA GLY A 95 -12.37 5.22 15.43
C GLY A 95 -12.10 6.35 14.45
N HIS A 96 -10.91 6.90 14.39
CA HIS A 96 -10.57 7.92 13.38
C HIS A 96 -10.15 7.34 12.04
N ASP A 97 -10.94 7.66 11.00
CA ASP A 97 -10.71 7.24 9.61
C ASP A 97 -9.81 8.22 8.81
N SER A 98 -9.29 9.26 9.45
CA SER A 98 -8.47 10.29 8.83
C SER A 98 -7.02 10.25 9.32
N TYR A 99 -6.09 10.70 8.48
CA TYR A 99 -4.69 10.87 8.84
C TYR A 99 -4.36 12.35 8.94
N ILE A 100 -3.43 12.70 9.83
CA ILE A 100 -2.85 14.04 9.89
C ILE A 100 -1.41 13.95 9.42
N ASN A 101 -0.99 14.80 8.47
CA ASN A 101 0.42 14.87 8.11
C ASN A 101 1.21 15.70 9.13
N ILE A 102 2.55 15.65 9.01
CA ILE A 102 3.45 16.35 9.93
C ILE A 102 3.27 17.87 9.94
N PHE A 103 2.57 18.45 8.96
CA PHE A 103 2.27 19.88 8.86
C PHE A 103 0.85 20.22 9.35
N GLY A 104 0.14 19.27 9.94
CA GLY A 104 -1.20 19.47 10.50
C GLY A 104 -2.34 19.42 9.49
N ASP A 105 -2.10 18.99 8.22
CA ASP A 105 -3.21 18.80 7.29
C ASP A 105 -3.92 17.48 7.56
N THR A 106 -5.23 17.51 7.62
CA THR A 106 -6.09 16.33 7.68
C THR A 106 -6.19 15.65 6.32
N ILE A 107 -6.05 14.34 6.28
CA ILE A 107 -6.05 13.52 5.08
C ILE A 107 -7.09 12.43 5.26
N GLU A 108 -8.20 12.53 4.51
CA GLU A 108 -9.24 11.51 4.52
C GLU A 108 -8.95 10.44 3.46
N PRO A 109 -8.88 9.16 3.83
CA PRO A 109 -8.62 8.07 2.90
C PRO A 109 -9.88 7.59 2.15
N TRP A 110 -11.08 8.05 2.49
CA TRP A 110 -12.36 7.53 2.00
C TRP A 110 -12.77 8.06 0.61
N HIS A 111 -13.49 7.24 -0.15
CA HIS A 111 -14.11 7.52 -1.46
C HIS A 111 -13.18 7.75 -2.66
N GLY A 112 -11.91 7.36 -2.60
CA GLY A 112 -11.01 7.53 -3.76
C GLY A 112 -10.70 9.00 -4.11
N CYS A 113 -11.25 9.94 -3.35
CA CYS A 113 -11.00 11.37 -3.43
C CYS A 113 -10.29 11.76 -2.14
N TYR A 114 -8.97 11.71 -2.15
CA TYR A 114 -8.16 12.22 -1.04
C TYR A 114 -8.27 13.75 -1.04
N GLY A 115 -9.35 14.27 -0.43
CA GLY A 115 -9.44 15.67 -0.08
C GLY A 115 -8.43 15.96 1.01
N THR A 116 -7.53 16.92 0.83
CA THR A 116 -6.87 17.55 1.95
C THR A 116 -7.86 18.60 2.43
N LEU A 117 -8.56 18.35 3.53
CA LEU A 117 -9.61 19.24 4.03
C LEU A 117 -9.06 20.51 4.66
N SER A 118 -7.80 20.52 5.07
CA SER A 118 -7.15 21.68 5.64
C SER A 118 -5.71 21.81 5.14
N TYR A 119 -5.36 22.97 4.61
CA TYR A 119 -3.98 23.33 4.26
C TYR A 119 -3.47 24.31 5.31
N ASN A 120 -3.04 23.80 6.46
CA ASN A 120 -2.63 24.63 7.58
C ASN A 120 -1.27 25.32 7.34
N ASP A 121 -0.41 24.78 6.49
CA ASP A 121 0.89 25.37 6.19
C ASP A 121 1.16 25.46 4.68
N LYS A 122 0.96 26.67 4.11
CA LYS A 122 1.26 26.96 2.71
C LYS A 122 2.77 26.90 2.40
N ASN A 123 3.63 27.10 3.39
CA ASN A 123 5.08 27.14 3.21
C ASN A 123 5.68 25.77 2.89
N LYS A 124 5.07 24.67 3.34
CA LYS A 124 5.50 23.30 2.99
C LYS A 124 5.53 23.06 1.48
N ARG A 125 4.67 23.74 0.71
CA ARG A 125 4.59 23.57 -0.74
C ARG A 125 5.84 24.06 -1.48
N THR A 126 6.77 24.72 -0.81
CA THR A 126 8.03 25.16 -1.40
C THR A 126 9.17 24.15 -1.19
N ILE A 127 9.01 23.18 -0.29
CA ILE A 127 10.03 22.19 0.03
C ILE A 127 10.30 21.28 -1.16
N GLN A 128 11.55 21.25 -1.62
CA GLN A 128 12.02 20.46 -2.75
C GLN A 128 12.88 19.27 -2.32
N GLU A 129 13.46 19.34 -1.11
CA GLU A 129 14.34 18.34 -0.52
C GLU A 129 14.00 18.13 0.95
N ILE A 130 14.02 16.87 1.39
CA ILE A 130 13.95 16.50 2.81
C ILE A 130 15.21 15.74 3.15
N VAL A 131 15.92 16.19 4.19
CA VAL A 131 17.09 15.53 4.76
C VAL A 131 16.73 14.95 6.12
N PHE A 132 16.80 13.64 6.20
CA PHE A 132 16.58 12.90 7.44
C PHE A 132 17.93 12.61 8.12
N PRO A 133 18.05 12.75 9.44
CA PRO A 133 19.19 12.21 10.15
C PRO A 133 19.18 10.68 10.10
N ASN A 134 20.37 10.07 10.14
CA ASN A 134 20.51 8.61 10.07
C ASN A 134 19.87 7.85 11.24
N THR A 135 19.46 8.57 12.26
CA THR A 135 18.82 8.04 13.46
C THR A 135 17.34 7.71 13.26
N VAL A 136 16.68 8.33 12.25
CA VAL A 136 15.26 8.11 11.97
C VAL A 136 15.05 6.69 11.48
N ASN A 137 14.30 5.90 12.25
CA ASN A 137 13.97 4.51 11.96
C ASN A 137 12.48 4.28 11.72
N GLN A 138 11.62 5.28 12.04
CA GLN A 138 10.18 5.21 11.85
C GLN A 138 9.63 6.49 11.21
N ILE A 139 8.81 6.30 10.17
CA ILE A 139 7.99 7.34 9.52
C ILE A 139 6.55 6.88 9.66
N GLU A 140 5.65 7.77 10.08
CA GLU A 140 4.24 7.45 10.25
C GLU A 140 3.45 7.54 8.94
N ALA A 141 2.25 6.95 8.95
CA ALA A 141 1.36 7.02 7.80
C ALA A 141 1.06 8.48 7.43
N ALA A 142 0.96 8.75 6.15
CA ALA A 142 0.64 10.05 5.57
C ALA A 142 1.58 11.22 5.92
N SER A 143 2.66 11.02 6.68
CA SER A 143 3.52 12.08 7.25
C SER A 143 3.92 13.19 6.27
N PHE A 144 4.29 12.84 5.05
CA PHE A 144 4.76 13.77 4.03
C PHE A 144 3.83 13.85 2.82
N THR A 145 2.54 13.60 3.02
CA THR A 145 1.54 13.74 1.96
C THR A 145 1.45 15.19 1.50
N GLY A 146 1.34 15.40 0.19
CA GLY A 146 1.12 16.72 -0.39
C GLY A 146 2.36 17.58 -0.54
N MET A 147 3.57 17.02 -0.45
CA MET A 147 4.83 17.72 -0.73
C MET A 147 4.98 17.97 -2.23
N THR A 148 4.24 18.96 -2.75
CA THR A 148 4.03 19.18 -4.20
C THR A 148 5.27 19.64 -4.96
N LYS A 149 6.34 20.06 -4.27
CA LYS A 149 7.61 20.48 -4.87
C LYS A 149 8.76 19.52 -4.59
N LEU A 150 8.54 18.49 -3.77
CA LEU A 150 9.53 17.45 -3.50
C LEU A 150 9.88 16.71 -4.80
N ARG A 151 11.14 16.75 -5.23
CA ARG A 151 11.62 16.19 -6.51
C ARG A 151 12.24 14.82 -6.37
N GLU A 152 13.05 14.64 -5.34
CA GLU A 152 13.74 13.40 -5.02
C GLU A 152 13.54 13.07 -3.54
N LEU A 153 13.49 11.77 -3.26
CA LEU A 153 13.37 11.25 -1.92
C LEU A 153 14.46 10.20 -1.69
N LYS A 154 15.28 10.44 -0.68
CA LYS A 154 16.24 9.47 -0.17
C LYS A 154 15.79 9.06 1.23
N MET A 155 15.42 7.79 1.37
CA MET A 155 15.01 7.23 2.67
C MET A 155 16.19 7.14 3.62
N PRO A 156 16.03 7.45 4.92
CA PRO A 156 17.07 7.22 5.92
C PRO A 156 17.40 5.73 6.02
N GLU A 157 18.66 5.41 6.33
CA GLU A 157 19.14 4.02 6.26
C GLU A 157 18.43 3.08 7.25
N GLN A 158 17.99 3.59 8.39
CA GLN A 158 17.34 2.79 9.43
C GLN A 158 15.87 2.49 9.15
N ILE A 159 15.27 3.09 8.12
CA ILE A 159 13.87 2.81 7.77
C ILE A 159 13.74 1.37 7.25
N THR A 160 12.89 0.60 7.94
CA THR A 160 12.52 -0.77 7.55
C THR A 160 11.14 -0.85 6.90
N LYS A 161 10.26 0.13 7.17
CA LYS A 161 8.87 0.15 6.67
C LYS A 161 8.54 1.51 6.07
N VAL A 162 7.93 1.51 4.88
CA VAL A 162 7.30 2.72 4.30
C VAL A 162 5.79 2.55 4.42
N PRO A 163 5.13 3.33 5.31
CA PRO A 163 3.72 3.14 5.61
C PRO A 163 2.78 3.70 4.54
N SER A 164 1.48 3.51 4.76
CA SER A 164 0.43 4.00 3.87
C SER A 164 0.48 5.51 3.72
N TYR A 165 0.33 5.98 2.50
CA TYR A 165 0.24 7.40 2.13
C TYR A 165 1.45 8.27 2.52
N ALA A 166 2.53 7.72 3.08
CA ALA A 166 3.67 8.48 3.62
C ALA A 166 4.16 9.59 2.70
N PHE A 167 4.15 9.37 1.39
CA PHE A 167 4.54 10.34 0.36
C PHE A 167 3.48 10.41 -0.76
N ALA A 168 2.21 10.33 -0.41
CA ALA A 168 1.12 10.50 -1.38
C ALA A 168 1.03 11.95 -1.85
N LYS A 169 0.47 12.18 -3.04
CA LYS A 169 0.29 13.52 -3.64
C LYS A 169 1.57 14.37 -3.74
N CYS A 170 2.76 13.77 -3.73
CA CYS A 170 4.01 14.44 -4.06
C CYS A 170 4.10 14.58 -5.59
N THR A 171 3.42 15.58 -6.15
CA THR A 171 3.05 15.61 -7.57
C THR A 171 4.21 15.76 -8.55
N VAL A 172 5.38 16.24 -8.10
CA VAL A 172 6.61 16.36 -8.93
C VAL A 172 7.69 15.35 -8.52
N LEU A 173 7.46 14.52 -7.49
CA LEU A 173 8.41 13.50 -7.05
C LEU A 173 8.73 12.54 -8.20
N SER A 174 10.00 12.52 -8.64
CA SER A 174 10.43 11.77 -9.81
C SER A 174 11.31 10.57 -9.47
N LYS A 175 12.09 10.64 -8.39
CA LYS A 175 13.06 9.61 -7.99
C LYS A 175 12.92 9.27 -6.51
N VAL A 176 12.89 7.99 -6.22
CA VAL A 176 12.82 7.46 -4.85
C VAL A 176 13.94 6.46 -4.65
N THR A 177 14.80 6.73 -3.65
CA THR A 177 15.87 5.82 -3.23
C THR A 177 15.48 5.20 -1.89
N PHE A 178 15.28 3.88 -1.89
CA PHE A 178 14.94 3.13 -0.69
C PHE A 178 16.16 2.85 0.19
N SER A 179 15.91 2.57 1.47
CA SER A 179 16.98 2.21 2.41
C SER A 179 17.53 0.80 2.14
N LYS A 180 18.76 0.55 2.59
CA LYS A 180 19.36 -0.80 2.56
C LYS A 180 18.64 -1.77 3.51
N ASN A 181 17.97 -1.25 4.54
CA ASN A 181 17.28 -2.03 5.58
C ASN A 181 15.77 -2.19 5.34
N MET A 182 15.22 -1.61 4.25
CA MET A 182 13.78 -1.68 3.96
C MET A 182 13.30 -3.13 3.81
N GLN A 183 12.24 -3.48 4.55
CA GLN A 183 11.62 -4.81 4.61
C GLN A 183 10.18 -4.80 4.10
N SER A 184 9.48 -3.67 4.19
CA SER A 184 8.09 -3.56 3.77
C SER A 184 7.74 -2.19 3.21
N ILE A 185 6.75 -2.16 2.33
CA ILE A 185 6.21 -0.93 1.75
C ILE A 185 4.72 -1.10 1.47
N ALA A 186 3.94 -0.10 1.87
CA ALA A 186 2.53 -0.05 1.55
C ALA A 186 2.33 0.33 0.07
N SER A 187 1.37 -0.32 -0.58
CA SER A 187 1.04 -0.03 -1.99
C SER A 187 0.50 1.39 -2.22
N SER A 188 -0.02 2.03 -1.17
CA SER A 188 -0.49 3.42 -1.17
C SER A 188 0.59 4.45 -0.82
N ALA A 189 1.81 4.02 -0.47
CA ALA A 189 2.87 4.92 -0.01
C ALA A 189 3.12 6.14 -0.92
N PHE A 190 3.01 5.96 -2.25
CA PHE A 190 3.19 6.99 -3.27
C PHE A 190 1.92 7.28 -4.07
N LEU A 191 0.75 7.07 -3.49
CA LEU A 191 -0.53 7.27 -4.19
C LEU A 191 -0.66 8.71 -4.70
N HIS A 192 -1.05 8.87 -5.98
CA HIS A 192 -1.13 10.17 -6.67
C HIS A 192 0.20 10.93 -6.84
N SER A 193 1.34 10.34 -6.55
CA SER A 193 2.66 10.89 -6.89
C SER A 193 3.04 10.50 -8.32
N ASN A 194 2.28 11.05 -9.28
CA ASN A 194 2.18 10.58 -10.67
C ASN A 194 3.46 10.78 -11.50
N GLN A 195 4.44 11.50 -11.00
CA GLN A 195 5.72 11.77 -11.69
C GLN A 195 6.84 10.80 -11.30
N VAL A 196 6.62 9.86 -10.36
CA VAL A 196 7.64 8.87 -9.98
C VAL A 196 8.02 8.04 -11.22
N LYS A 197 9.25 8.24 -11.69
CA LYS A 197 9.82 7.59 -12.87
C LYS A 197 10.67 6.38 -12.51
N THR A 198 11.45 6.53 -11.42
CA THR A 198 12.48 5.56 -11.04
C THR A 198 12.42 5.26 -9.55
N PHE A 199 12.52 3.97 -9.26
CA PHE A 199 12.90 3.47 -7.95
C PHE A 199 14.38 3.08 -7.97
N SER A 200 15.08 3.31 -6.87
CA SER A 200 16.42 2.82 -6.62
C SER A 200 16.44 2.08 -5.28
N CYS A 201 17.11 0.94 -5.26
CA CYS A 201 17.24 0.11 -4.06
C CYS A 201 18.69 -0.37 -3.98
N PRO A 202 19.40 -0.14 -2.86
CA PRO A 202 20.79 -0.57 -2.70
C PRO A 202 20.96 -2.08 -2.92
N LYS A 203 22.07 -2.49 -3.55
CA LYS A 203 22.37 -3.91 -3.75
C LYS A 203 22.43 -4.69 -2.44
N ALA A 204 22.81 -4.03 -1.34
CA ALA A 204 22.86 -4.60 0.01
C ALA A 204 21.47 -4.87 0.62
N ASN A 205 20.37 -4.32 0.07
CA ASN A 205 19.03 -4.65 0.58
C ASN A 205 18.76 -6.15 0.39
N LYS A 206 18.35 -6.81 1.49
CA LYS A 206 18.11 -8.27 1.52
C LYS A 206 16.71 -8.67 1.06
N THR A 207 15.75 -7.75 1.08
CA THR A 207 14.32 -8.00 0.81
C THR A 207 13.91 -7.62 -0.60
N PHE A 208 14.41 -6.50 -1.10
CA PHE A 208 13.98 -5.90 -2.37
C PHE A 208 15.12 -5.69 -3.35
N ALA A 209 14.75 -5.63 -4.62
CA ALA A 209 15.58 -5.20 -5.73
C ALA A 209 14.74 -4.43 -6.75
N VAL A 210 15.38 -3.56 -7.51
CA VAL A 210 14.74 -2.89 -8.65
C VAL A 210 15.20 -3.57 -9.93
N LYS A 211 14.23 -4.02 -10.74
CA LYS A 211 14.48 -4.59 -12.07
C LYS A 211 13.56 -3.92 -13.09
N LYS A 212 14.12 -3.48 -14.21
CA LYS A 212 13.36 -2.72 -15.25
C LYS A 212 12.58 -1.54 -14.65
N GLY A 213 13.14 -0.85 -13.66
CA GLY A 213 12.52 0.28 -12.96
C GLY A 213 11.46 -0.11 -11.93
N MET A 214 11.03 -1.35 -11.84
CA MET A 214 9.99 -1.83 -10.93
C MET A 214 10.58 -2.39 -9.64
N LEU A 215 9.93 -2.15 -8.51
CA LEU A 215 10.30 -2.74 -7.22
C LEU A 215 9.78 -4.18 -7.14
N MET A 216 10.69 -5.08 -6.85
CA MET A 216 10.42 -6.52 -6.73
C MET A 216 11.03 -7.06 -5.45
N THR A 217 10.59 -8.23 -5.00
CA THR A 217 11.35 -8.98 -4.00
C THR A 217 12.76 -9.27 -4.50
N LYS A 218 13.72 -9.46 -3.60
CA LYS A 218 15.14 -9.74 -3.93
C LYS A 218 15.29 -10.91 -4.90
N SER A 219 14.47 -11.95 -4.74
CA SER A 219 14.43 -13.11 -5.65
C SER A 219 13.94 -12.77 -7.07
N GLY A 220 13.30 -11.61 -7.26
CA GLY A 220 12.67 -11.22 -8.52
C GLY A 220 11.39 -11.99 -8.86
N LYS A 221 10.86 -12.78 -7.90
CA LYS A 221 9.66 -13.61 -8.12
C LYS A 221 8.35 -12.89 -7.85
N THR A 222 8.37 -11.80 -7.06
CA THR A 222 7.17 -11.01 -6.74
C THR A 222 7.34 -9.57 -7.20
N LEU A 223 6.41 -9.08 -8.00
CA LEU A 223 6.28 -7.66 -8.36
C LEU A 223 5.55 -6.94 -7.23
N VAL A 224 6.17 -5.92 -6.65
CA VAL A 224 5.68 -5.20 -5.45
C VAL A 224 5.09 -3.85 -5.81
N LEU A 225 5.83 -3.02 -6.57
CA LEU A 225 5.38 -1.70 -7.02
C LEU A 225 5.87 -1.39 -8.43
N VAL A 226 5.04 -0.64 -9.14
CA VAL A 226 5.35 -0.06 -10.45
C VAL A 226 5.50 1.45 -10.29
N PRO A 227 6.55 2.08 -10.88
CA PRO A 227 6.66 3.53 -10.87
C PRO A 227 5.43 4.18 -11.49
N ASN A 228 4.84 5.17 -10.81
CA ASN A 228 3.55 5.74 -11.21
C ASN A 228 3.56 6.33 -12.62
N LYS A 229 4.68 6.91 -13.09
CA LYS A 229 4.79 7.50 -14.43
C LYS A 229 4.94 6.48 -15.56
N MET A 230 5.22 5.23 -15.26
CA MET A 230 5.44 4.19 -16.28
C MET A 230 4.15 3.95 -17.08
N LYS A 231 4.15 4.20 -18.39
CA LYS A 231 2.96 4.08 -19.27
C LYS A 231 2.73 2.68 -19.80
N LYS A 232 3.81 1.99 -20.18
CA LYS A 232 3.77 0.61 -20.69
C LYS A 232 4.52 -0.28 -19.71
N VAL A 233 3.84 -1.26 -19.11
CA VAL A 233 4.42 -2.16 -18.12
C VAL A 233 4.52 -3.56 -18.70
N THR A 234 5.76 -4.01 -18.96
CA THR A 234 6.03 -5.41 -19.31
C THR A 234 6.56 -6.12 -18.07
N ILE A 235 5.73 -6.97 -17.48
CA ILE A 235 6.10 -7.73 -16.28
C ILE A 235 7.20 -8.74 -16.64
N PRO A 236 8.34 -8.77 -15.91
CA PRO A 236 9.44 -9.67 -16.18
C PRO A 236 9.02 -11.15 -16.10
N THR A 237 9.65 -11.97 -16.95
CA THR A 237 9.36 -13.43 -17.02
C THR A 237 9.79 -14.20 -15.77
N SER A 238 10.60 -13.61 -14.88
CA SER A 238 10.92 -14.17 -13.56
C SER A 238 9.74 -14.10 -12.57
N VAL A 239 8.78 -13.17 -12.79
CA VAL A 239 7.68 -12.91 -11.87
C VAL A 239 6.70 -14.08 -11.84
N LYS A 240 6.41 -14.55 -10.63
CA LYS A 240 5.39 -15.56 -10.32
C LYS A 240 4.17 -14.95 -9.65
N THR A 241 4.35 -13.87 -8.88
CA THR A 241 3.28 -13.20 -8.11
C THR A 241 3.25 -11.70 -8.42
N ILE A 242 2.07 -11.17 -8.66
CA ILE A 242 1.79 -9.72 -8.66
C ILE A 242 1.11 -9.42 -7.32
N LYS A 243 1.76 -8.61 -6.48
CA LYS A 243 1.27 -8.30 -5.13
C LYS A 243 -0.01 -7.46 -5.17
N ALA A 244 -0.79 -7.54 -4.11
CA ALA A 244 -2.03 -6.75 -3.99
C ALA A 244 -1.78 -5.26 -4.23
N LYS A 245 -2.68 -4.63 -4.98
CA LYS A 245 -2.68 -3.20 -5.27
C LYS A 245 -1.38 -2.66 -5.91
N THR A 246 -0.57 -3.51 -6.57
CA THR A 246 0.72 -3.17 -7.22
C THR A 246 0.61 -1.99 -8.19
N PHE A 247 -0.52 -1.86 -8.90
CA PHE A 247 -0.77 -0.78 -9.86
C PHE A 247 -1.56 0.40 -9.28
N ASN A 248 -1.74 0.46 -7.96
CA ASN A 248 -2.45 1.55 -7.30
C ASN A 248 -1.75 2.90 -7.57
N GLY A 249 -2.48 3.88 -8.10
CA GLY A 249 -1.93 5.19 -8.49
C GLY A 249 -1.12 5.18 -9.80
N SER A 250 -0.93 4.03 -10.44
CA SER A 250 -0.16 3.92 -11.68
C SER A 250 -0.82 4.67 -12.85
N GLN A 251 0.01 5.35 -13.64
CA GLN A 251 -0.38 5.99 -14.91
C GLN A 251 -0.23 5.03 -16.11
N ALA A 252 -0.02 3.74 -15.86
CA ALA A 252 0.09 2.74 -16.91
C ALA A 252 -1.19 2.69 -17.77
N THR A 253 -1.02 2.68 -19.08
CA THR A 253 -2.10 2.51 -20.06
C THR A 253 -2.15 1.08 -20.59
N SER A 254 -1.01 0.36 -20.50
CA SER A 254 -0.94 -1.04 -20.92
C SER A 254 -0.09 -1.90 -19.99
N ILE A 255 -0.52 -3.17 -19.84
CA ILE A 255 0.16 -4.19 -19.04
C ILE A 255 0.35 -5.45 -19.87
N VAL A 256 1.57 -6.00 -19.88
CA VAL A 256 1.89 -7.30 -20.47
C VAL A 256 2.19 -8.30 -19.35
N ILE A 257 1.37 -9.35 -19.25
CA ILE A 257 1.45 -10.39 -18.22
C ILE A 257 2.04 -11.67 -18.85
N PRO A 258 3.23 -12.12 -18.45
CA PRO A 258 3.89 -13.28 -19.01
C PRO A 258 3.29 -14.61 -18.54
N LYS A 259 3.65 -15.70 -19.25
CA LYS A 259 3.23 -17.07 -18.87
C LYS A 259 3.65 -17.50 -17.46
N SER A 260 4.68 -16.86 -16.91
CA SER A 260 5.27 -17.20 -15.62
C SER A 260 4.40 -16.83 -14.42
N VAL A 261 3.44 -15.89 -14.56
CA VAL A 261 2.59 -15.41 -13.46
C VAL A 261 1.63 -16.50 -13.05
N LYS A 262 1.74 -16.92 -11.78
CA LYS A 262 0.91 -17.95 -11.14
C LYS A 262 -0.08 -17.39 -10.13
N LYS A 263 0.19 -16.19 -9.57
CA LYS A 263 -0.67 -15.54 -8.58
C LYS A 263 -0.83 -14.05 -8.91
N ILE A 264 -2.07 -13.60 -9.00
CA ILE A 264 -2.47 -12.18 -9.05
C ILE A 264 -3.28 -11.95 -7.79
N GLU A 265 -2.72 -11.15 -6.86
CA GLU A 265 -3.38 -10.89 -5.57
C GLU A 265 -4.51 -9.87 -5.72
N ALA A 266 -5.29 -9.69 -4.64
CA ALA A 266 -6.48 -8.82 -4.63
C ALA A 266 -6.19 -7.41 -5.16
N LYS A 267 -7.03 -6.98 -6.12
CA LYS A 267 -6.95 -5.64 -6.72
C LYS A 267 -5.56 -5.29 -7.31
N ALA A 268 -4.73 -6.30 -7.60
CA ALA A 268 -3.33 -6.12 -8.00
C ALA A 268 -3.16 -5.26 -9.26
N LEU A 269 -4.08 -5.40 -10.24
CA LEU A 269 -4.04 -4.69 -11.53
C LEU A 269 -4.92 -3.43 -11.55
N SER A 270 -5.56 -3.07 -10.44
CA SER A 270 -6.49 -1.94 -10.40
C SER A 270 -5.78 -0.62 -10.74
N SER A 271 -6.27 0.06 -11.77
CA SER A 271 -5.78 1.36 -12.23
C SER A 271 -6.81 2.04 -13.13
N LYS A 272 -7.11 3.31 -12.86
CA LYS A 272 -8.05 4.11 -13.68
C LYS A 272 -7.53 4.41 -15.10
N LYS A 273 -6.26 4.16 -15.40
CA LYS A 273 -5.60 4.51 -16.68
C LYS A 273 -5.36 3.31 -17.60
N VAL A 274 -5.38 2.09 -17.07
CA VAL A 274 -5.15 0.89 -17.89
C VAL A 274 -6.34 0.63 -18.81
N THR A 275 -6.07 0.62 -20.11
CA THR A 275 -7.06 0.32 -21.15
C THR A 275 -6.68 -0.91 -21.99
N LYS A 276 -5.45 -1.42 -21.83
CA LYS A 276 -4.96 -2.59 -22.56
C LYS A 276 -4.22 -3.53 -21.63
N VAL A 277 -4.60 -4.80 -21.64
CA VAL A 277 -3.85 -5.88 -21.02
C VAL A 277 -3.58 -6.96 -22.05
N SER A 278 -2.36 -7.47 -22.07
CA SER A 278 -1.97 -8.64 -22.87
C SER A 278 -1.56 -9.74 -21.90
N LEU A 279 -2.31 -10.82 -21.86
CA LEU A 279 -2.00 -12.02 -21.10
C LEU A 279 -1.45 -13.07 -22.06
N SER A 280 -0.30 -13.65 -21.76
CA SER A 280 0.29 -14.72 -22.58
C SER A 280 -0.69 -15.89 -22.73
N SER A 281 -0.95 -16.31 -23.99
CA SER A 281 -1.79 -17.48 -24.29
C SER A 281 -1.26 -18.77 -23.65
N LYS A 282 0.06 -18.84 -23.42
CA LYS A 282 0.75 -19.95 -22.73
C LYS A 282 0.64 -19.88 -21.19
N ASN A 283 -0.11 -18.91 -20.61
CA ASN A 283 -0.35 -18.89 -19.17
C ASN A 283 -1.27 -20.06 -18.77
N LYS A 284 -0.79 -20.90 -17.83
CA LYS A 284 -1.51 -22.11 -17.41
C LYS A 284 -2.62 -21.83 -16.39
N ILE A 285 -2.54 -20.72 -15.65
CA ILE A 285 -3.44 -20.40 -14.51
C ILE A 285 -4.59 -19.48 -14.95
N TYR A 286 -4.29 -18.46 -15.75
CA TYR A 286 -5.24 -17.43 -16.12
C TYR A 286 -5.58 -17.49 -17.62
N LYS A 287 -6.78 -17.05 -17.96
CA LYS A 287 -7.24 -16.82 -19.32
C LYS A 287 -7.87 -15.43 -19.43
N MET A 288 -7.77 -14.86 -20.61
CA MET A 288 -8.42 -13.58 -20.94
C MET A 288 -9.44 -13.78 -22.04
N ALA A 289 -10.65 -13.28 -21.82
CA ALA A 289 -11.74 -13.20 -22.80
C ALA A 289 -12.61 -11.98 -22.49
N ASN A 290 -13.21 -11.37 -23.52
CA ASN A 290 -14.13 -10.21 -23.38
C ASN A 290 -13.59 -9.09 -22.50
N ASN A 291 -12.28 -8.78 -22.58
CA ASN A 291 -11.59 -7.83 -21.69
C ASN A 291 -11.63 -8.21 -20.19
N CYS A 292 -11.86 -9.46 -19.87
CA CYS A 292 -11.86 -10.00 -18.52
C CYS A 292 -10.73 -11.02 -18.36
N ILE A 293 -10.08 -11.00 -17.20
CA ILE A 293 -9.09 -12.00 -16.77
C ILE A 293 -9.74 -12.88 -15.72
N TYR A 294 -9.71 -14.19 -15.91
CA TYR A 294 -10.25 -15.13 -14.94
C TYR A 294 -9.30 -16.32 -14.72
N ARG A 295 -9.40 -16.94 -13.53
CA ARG A 295 -8.66 -18.12 -13.17
C ARG A 295 -9.33 -19.37 -13.77
N LYS A 296 -8.54 -20.22 -14.41
CA LYS A 296 -9.05 -21.37 -15.16
C LYS A 296 -9.64 -22.47 -14.28
N SER A 297 -9.06 -22.66 -13.09
CA SER A 297 -9.42 -23.78 -12.19
C SER A 297 -10.83 -23.67 -11.62
N ASP A 298 -11.27 -22.47 -11.26
CA ASP A 298 -12.53 -22.24 -10.53
C ASP A 298 -13.40 -21.14 -11.12
N GLY A 299 -12.96 -20.52 -12.23
CA GLY A 299 -13.72 -19.44 -12.87
C GLY A 299 -13.75 -18.15 -12.05
N LEU A 300 -12.84 -17.93 -11.09
CA LEU A 300 -12.77 -16.67 -10.36
C LEU A 300 -12.42 -15.52 -11.29
N LEU A 301 -13.22 -14.47 -11.32
CA LEU A 301 -12.92 -13.24 -12.02
C LEU A 301 -11.78 -12.51 -11.29
N VAL A 302 -10.70 -12.19 -12.01
CA VAL A 302 -9.50 -11.56 -11.43
C VAL A 302 -9.38 -10.10 -11.85
N GLY A 303 -9.87 -9.77 -13.07
CA GLY A 303 -9.80 -8.41 -13.54
C GLY A 303 -10.72 -8.13 -14.70
N VAL A 304 -11.18 -6.88 -14.77
CA VAL A 304 -12.03 -6.34 -15.82
C VAL A 304 -11.40 -5.09 -16.42
N ILE A 305 -11.32 -4.99 -17.73
CA ILE A 305 -10.89 -3.80 -18.46
C ILE A 305 -12.12 -3.05 -18.96
N ALA A 306 -12.48 -1.98 -18.26
CA ALA A 306 -13.64 -1.15 -18.55
C ALA A 306 -13.30 -0.06 -19.60
N LYS A 307 -13.13 -0.46 -20.85
CA LYS A 307 -12.83 0.47 -21.97
C LYS A 307 -14.02 0.75 -22.87
N THR A 308 -15.12 0.01 -22.74
CA THR A 308 -16.33 0.12 -23.54
C THR A 308 -17.55 0.33 -22.66
N LYS A 309 -18.64 0.89 -23.21
CA LYS A 309 -19.91 1.06 -22.47
C LYS A 309 -20.46 -0.28 -21.97
N LYS A 310 -20.27 -1.35 -22.75
CA LYS A 310 -20.73 -2.71 -22.40
C LYS A 310 -19.56 -3.55 -21.91
N VAL A 311 -19.65 -4.08 -20.70
CA VAL A 311 -18.75 -5.07 -20.12
C VAL A 311 -19.47 -6.41 -20.07
N SER A 312 -19.04 -7.38 -20.86
CA SER A 312 -19.64 -8.73 -20.89
C SER A 312 -18.73 -9.71 -20.18
N ILE A 313 -19.16 -10.20 -19.02
CA ILE A 313 -18.42 -11.21 -18.26
C ILE A 313 -18.47 -12.55 -19.02
N PRO A 314 -17.32 -13.25 -19.22
CA PRO A 314 -17.30 -14.52 -19.96
C PRO A 314 -18.09 -15.63 -19.26
N SER A 315 -18.69 -16.52 -20.03
CA SER A 315 -19.47 -17.67 -19.52
C SER A 315 -18.64 -18.71 -18.73
N LYS A 316 -17.32 -18.63 -18.77
CA LYS A 316 -16.42 -19.44 -17.93
C LYS A 316 -16.23 -18.89 -16.52
N VAL A 317 -16.66 -17.64 -16.26
CA VAL A 317 -16.64 -17.06 -14.92
C VAL A 317 -17.77 -17.64 -14.09
N LYS A 318 -17.45 -18.06 -12.86
CA LYS A 318 -18.39 -18.64 -11.89
C LYS A 318 -18.49 -17.81 -10.60
N VAL A 319 -17.41 -17.12 -10.24
CA VAL A 319 -17.28 -16.38 -8.99
C VAL A 319 -16.78 -14.97 -9.27
N ILE A 320 -17.43 -13.99 -8.64
CA ILE A 320 -17.04 -12.59 -8.63
C ILE A 320 -16.96 -12.17 -7.17
N ASP A 321 -15.75 -11.80 -6.71
CA ASP A 321 -15.54 -11.36 -5.32
C ASP A 321 -14.90 -9.96 -5.26
N ASP A 322 -14.63 -9.45 -4.07
CA ASP A 322 -14.05 -8.14 -3.81
C ASP A 322 -12.56 -8.04 -4.21
N THR A 323 -11.93 -9.14 -4.61
CA THR A 323 -10.52 -9.17 -5.05
C THR A 323 -10.31 -8.72 -6.48
N VAL A 324 -11.39 -8.54 -7.26
CA VAL A 324 -11.35 -8.18 -8.68
C VAL A 324 -10.63 -6.86 -8.89
N SER A 325 -9.73 -6.86 -9.86
CA SER A 325 -9.06 -5.65 -10.34
C SER A 325 -9.93 -4.95 -11.39
N VAL A 326 -10.31 -3.69 -11.13
CA VAL A 326 -10.95 -2.84 -12.12
C VAL A 326 -9.90 -1.96 -12.80
N MET A 327 -9.79 -2.10 -14.13
CA MET A 327 -8.91 -1.34 -15.00
C MET A 327 -9.74 -0.43 -15.91
N GLY A 328 -9.36 0.85 -15.99
CA GLY A 328 -10.17 1.88 -16.63
C GLY A 328 -11.20 2.49 -15.66
N LYS A 329 -12.22 3.13 -16.20
CA LYS A 329 -13.32 3.72 -15.43
C LYS A 329 -14.60 2.98 -15.70
N ILE A 330 -15.26 2.49 -14.66
CA ILE A 330 -16.66 2.07 -14.70
C ILE A 330 -17.48 3.24 -14.12
N GLY A 331 -18.51 3.66 -14.79
CA GLY A 331 -19.38 4.77 -14.37
C GLY A 331 -20.80 4.59 -14.87
N THR A 332 -21.67 5.57 -14.67
CA THR A 332 -23.12 5.59 -14.95
C THR A 332 -23.52 5.14 -16.35
N LYS A 333 -22.62 5.28 -17.33
CA LYS A 333 -22.86 4.89 -18.73
C LYS A 333 -22.44 3.46 -19.05
N ASN A 334 -21.90 2.70 -18.07
CA ASN A 334 -21.48 1.33 -18.28
C ASN A 334 -22.63 0.35 -18.01
N GLN A 335 -22.71 -0.67 -18.83
CA GLN A 335 -23.57 -1.83 -18.66
C GLN A 335 -22.70 -3.04 -18.38
N VAL A 336 -22.93 -3.72 -17.27
CA VAL A 336 -22.22 -4.95 -16.91
C VAL A 336 -23.15 -6.15 -17.07
N HIS A 337 -22.83 -7.01 -18.00
CA HIS A 337 -23.61 -8.21 -18.30
C HIS A 337 -22.99 -9.43 -17.63
N ILE A 338 -23.71 -10.01 -16.69
CA ILE A 338 -23.30 -11.17 -15.89
C ILE A 338 -24.02 -12.42 -16.43
N PRO A 339 -23.28 -13.43 -16.95
CA PRO A 339 -23.88 -14.62 -17.52
C PRO A 339 -24.46 -15.56 -16.44
N LYS A 340 -25.36 -16.46 -16.85
CA LYS A 340 -25.98 -17.47 -15.99
C LYS A 340 -25.00 -18.42 -15.28
N SER A 341 -23.76 -18.48 -15.75
CA SER A 341 -22.70 -19.31 -15.15
C SER A 341 -22.17 -18.76 -13.82
N VAL A 342 -22.41 -17.47 -13.53
CA VAL A 342 -21.98 -16.85 -12.27
C VAL A 342 -22.97 -17.22 -11.19
N ASN A 343 -22.50 -17.97 -10.19
CA ASN A 343 -23.31 -18.47 -9.08
C ASN A 343 -23.05 -17.73 -7.75
N LYS A 344 -21.97 -16.93 -7.68
CA LYS A 344 -21.61 -16.15 -6.48
C LYS A 344 -21.10 -14.77 -6.87
N VAL A 345 -21.67 -13.75 -6.22
CA VAL A 345 -21.23 -12.35 -6.35
C VAL A 345 -21.11 -11.76 -4.94
N VAL A 346 -20.00 -11.09 -4.64
CA VAL A 346 -19.82 -10.30 -3.43
C VAL A 346 -20.24 -8.86 -3.69
N GLU A 347 -21.07 -8.30 -2.83
CA GLU A 347 -21.83 -7.05 -3.06
C GLU A 347 -20.95 -5.83 -3.40
N HIS A 348 -19.81 -5.67 -2.75
CA HIS A 348 -18.97 -4.47 -2.86
C HIS A 348 -18.17 -4.30 -4.16
N TRP A 349 -18.15 -5.28 -5.03
CA TRP A 349 -17.33 -5.22 -6.22
C TRP A 349 -17.91 -4.35 -7.35
N MET A 350 -19.24 -4.34 -7.50
CA MET A 350 -19.91 -3.78 -8.68
C MET A 350 -20.35 -2.32 -8.52
N PHE A 351 -20.40 -1.79 -7.29
CA PHE A 351 -21.09 -0.56 -6.98
C PHE A 351 -20.19 0.66 -6.78
N TYR A 352 -18.90 0.57 -7.16
CA TYR A 352 -18.05 1.76 -7.24
C TYR A 352 -18.30 2.58 -8.53
N GLY A 353 -19.54 2.86 -8.80
CA GLY A 353 -19.99 3.68 -9.91
C GLY A 353 -21.36 3.20 -10.36
N ASP A 354 -22.24 4.10 -10.70
CA ASP A 354 -23.64 3.91 -11.06
C ASP A 354 -23.83 3.08 -12.35
N ALA A 355 -23.09 1.98 -12.52
CA ALA A 355 -23.22 1.09 -13.66
C ALA A 355 -24.51 0.28 -13.59
N THR A 356 -25.20 0.11 -14.72
CA THR A 356 -26.35 -0.78 -14.80
C THR A 356 -25.87 -2.23 -14.93
N VAL A 357 -26.34 -3.11 -14.04
CA VAL A 357 -25.97 -4.52 -14.04
C VAL A 357 -27.12 -5.39 -14.53
N TYR A 358 -26.83 -6.23 -15.53
CA TYR A 358 -27.76 -7.18 -16.13
C TYR A 358 -27.38 -8.60 -15.76
N PHE A 359 -28.25 -9.31 -15.05
CA PHE A 359 -28.12 -10.74 -14.78
C PHE A 359 -28.88 -11.55 -15.84
N HIS A 360 -28.18 -12.47 -16.51
CA HIS A 360 -28.76 -13.30 -17.59
C HIS A 360 -29.16 -14.71 -17.12
N GLY A 361 -29.23 -14.95 -15.82
CA GLY A 361 -29.67 -16.21 -15.23
C GLY A 361 -31.13 -16.17 -14.82
N MET A 362 -31.81 -17.35 -14.88
CA MET A 362 -33.18 -17.49 -14.36
C MET A 362 -33.24 -17.41 -12.81
N LYS A 363 -32.12 -17.73 -12.15
CA LYS A 363 -31.94 -17.55 -10.69
C LYS A 363 -30.85 -16.49 -10.48
N PRO A 364 -31.09 -15.47 -9.65
CA PRO A 364 -30.03 -14.51 -9.30
C PRO A 364 -28.89 -15.25 -8.58
N PRO A 365 -27.63 -14.83 -8.78
CA PRO A 365 -26.52 -15.40 -8.04
C PRO A 365 -26.67 -15.12 -6.54
N VAL A 366 -26.06 -15.97 -5.71
CA VAL A 366 -25.99 -15.70 -4.26
C VAL A 366 -25.20 -14.42 -4.05
N ILE A 367 -25.85 -13.38 -3.54
CA ILE A 367 -25.19 -12.13 -3.16
C ILE A 367 -24.73 -12.26 -1.72
N VAL A 368 -23.43 -12.30 -1.52
CA VAL A 368 -22.82 -12.36 -0.19
C VAL A 368 -22.48 -10.93 0.23
N ARG A 369 -23.16 -10.46 1.30
CA ARG A 369 -22.79 -9.22 1.97
C ARG A 369 -21.49 -9.43 2.73
N ASP A 370 -20.50 -8.60 2.48
CA ASP A 370 -19.29 -8.61 3.29
C ASP A 370 -19.62 -7.99 4.66
N ARG A 371 -19.66 -8.83 5.70
CA ARG A 371 -19.94 -8.40 7.08
C ARG A 371 -18.86 -7.48 7.68
N LYS A 372 -17.76 -7.25 6.97
CA LYS A 372 -16.65 -6.40 7.44
C LYS A 372 -16.83 -4.90 7.18
N SER A 373 -17.93 -4.47 6.57
CA SER A 373 -18.21 -3.07 6.27
C SER A 373 -19.36 -2.45 7.07
N VAL A 374 -19.74 -3.09 8.19
CA VAL A 374 -20.69 -2.53 9.15
C VAL A 374 -19.97 -2.47 10.50
N VAL A 375 -19.12 -1.49 10.67
CA VAL A 375 -18.82 -0.78 11.92
C VAL A 375 -18.44 0.65 11.53
#